data_2b0b8fce01765cf852ffc8bb8fd7c19d
#
_entry.id   2b0b8fce01765cf852ffc8bb8fd7c19d
#
_cell.length_a   1.000
_cell.length_b   1.000
_cell.length_c   1.000
_cell.angle_alpha   90.00
_cell.angle_beta   90.00
_cell.angle_gamma   90.00
#
_symmetry.space_group_name_H-M   'P 1'
#
loop_
_entity.id
_entity.type
_entity.pdbx_description
1 polymer ?
#
loop_
_entity_poly.entity_id
_entity_poly.type
_entity_poly.pdbx_seq_one_letter_code
_entity_poly.pdbx_strand_id
1 'polypeptide(L)'
;MKIKKSDLYFYEMLRDFLHKYLVVQRNFTEATVKNYTDSLDQYRQYLREQKGIPFDKAGFHCFSKEMVYDFCIWMRDSQSKAINTINLRLSVIKSFLRYCSEEDASLSALYLKVKSIRRFKGKTDPKLEYLTQEQLETVFAAPDTTTRNGRRNQYFMIHAYETGGRVEELVGMTLGDIIRNGNSVQIRLHGKGDKTRYNPLPTEVIPHLDAYLSEFHPDGKNDDYLFYTIHGRKHTKMSPRTVNSFLSSYAKQMHEMDPTFPKSLHCHVLRHSIGMAMYKAGIPISYIKDFLGHSSIDSTAVYAHADNDAMAEALRSVDQEALPEKDSNGNVVSVPEKKWKGKEDYLLHFCGLV
;
A
#
# COMPACT_ATOMS: atom_id res chain seq x y z
N MET A 1 20.16 14.41 43.02
CA MET A 1 19.71 12.99 43.23
C MET A 1 20.51 12.13 42.27
N LYS A 2 21.38 11.21 42.70
CA LYS A 2 22.11 10.30 41.81
C LYS A 2 21.14 9.24 41.33
N ILE A 3 20.81 9.24 40.03
CA ILE A 3 19.99 8.21 39.38
C ILE A 3 20.82 6.92 39.42
N LYS A 4 20.25 5.83 39.97
CA LYS A 4 20.92 4.54 39.99
C LYS A 4 20.99 3.98 38.56
N LYS A 5 22.07 3.27 38.22
CA LYS A 5 22.28 2.69 36.88
C LYS A 5 21.14 1.73 36.49
N SER A 6 20.53 1.05 37.44
CA SER A 6 19.33 0.20 37.27
C SER A 6 18.10 0.98 36.81
N ASP A 7 17.99 2.27 37.20
CA ASP A 7 16.82 3.08 36.88
C ASP A 7 16.89 3.64 35.45
N LEU A 8 18.10 3.66 34.85
CA LEU A 8 18.33 4.11 33.48
C LEU A 8 18.19 3.00 32.44
N TYR A 9 18.24 1.74 32.86
CA TYR A 9 18.31 0.59 31.95
C TYR A 9 17.17 0.56 30.92
N PHE A 10 15.93 0.78 31.33
CA PHE A 10 14.79 0.87 30.41
C PHE A 10 14.96 2.01 29.38
N TYR A 11 15.41 3.17 29.82
CA TYR A 11 15.58 4.34 28.93
C TYR A 11 16.77 4.16 27.98
N GLU A 12 17.83 3.49 28.41
CA GLU A 12 18.95 3.11 27.55
C GLU A 12 18.49 2.17 26.45
N MET A 13 17.72 1.13 26.79
CA MET A 13 17.12 0.22 25.81
C MET A 13 16.20 0.95 24.82
N LEU A 14 15.36 1.86 25.30
CA LEU A 14 14.45 2.65 24.46
C LEU A 14 15.23 3.57 23.50
N ARG A 15 16.25 4.27 24.01
CA ARG A 15 17.13 5.11 23.21
C ARG A 15 17.87 4.30 22.16
N ASP A 16 18.47 3.19 22.55
CA ASP A 16 19.27 2.37 21.65
C ASP A 16 18.40 1.66 20.61
N PHE A 17 17.18 1.28 20.95
CA PHE A 17 16.20 0.83 19.97
C PHE A 17 15.93 1.89 18.88
N LEU A 18 15.58 3.12 19.29
CA LEU A 18 15.19 4.17 18.35
C LEU A 18 16.36 4.71 17.51
N HIS A 19 17.56 4.86 18.09
CA HIS A 19 18.68 5.54 17.45
C HIS A 19 19.77 4.61 16.90
N LYS A 20 19.93 3.39 17.47
CA LYS A 20 20.92 2.43 16.99
C LYS A 20 20.28 1.30 16.21
N TYR A 21 19.34 0.57 16.82
CA TYR A 21 18.74 -0.60 16.20
C TYR A 21 17.95 -0.25 14.94
N LEU A 22 17.00 0.68 15.02
CA LEU A 22 16.17 1.04 13.86
C LEU A 22 17.00 1.75 12.77
N VAL A 23 17.92 2.64 13.16
CA VAL A 23 18.66 3.46 12.19
C VAL A 23 19.85 2.71 11.62
N VAL A 24 20.71 2.14 12.48
CA VAL A 24 21.99 1.55 12.04
C VAL A 24 21.82 0.08 11.64
N GLN A 25 21.21 -0.75 12.50
CA GLN A 25 21.14 -2.19 12.22
C GLN A 25 20.04 -2.53 11.22
N ARG A 26 18.89 -1.83 11.28
CA ARG A 26 17.75 -2.09 10.38
C ARG A 26 17.72 -1.19 9.16
N ASN A 27 18.56 -0.16 9.12
CA ASN A 27 18.62 0.83 8.03
C ASN A 27 17.22 1.35 7.63
N PHE A 28 16.40 1.67 8.63
CA PHE A 28 15.06 2.20 8.36
C PHE A 28 15.13 3.68 7.98
N THR A 29 14.22 4.08 7.08
CA THR A 29 14.07 5.49 6.68
C THR A 29 13.62 6.35 7.86
N GLU A 30 13.95 7.65 7.83
CA GLU A 30 13.51 8.63 8.84
C GLU A 30 11.99 8.58 9.09
N ALA A 31 11.18 8.46 8.01
CA ALA A 31 9.73 8.34 8.12
C ALA A 31 9.31 7.08 8.90
N THR A 32 10.01 5.96 8.71
CA THR A 32 9.76 4.73 9.46
C THR A 32 10.14 4.91 10.93
N VAL A 33 11.34 5.46 11.21
CA VAL A 33 11.80 5.73 12.58
C VAL A 33 10.83 6.66 13.29
N LYS A 34 10.40 7.75 12.62
CA LYS A 34 9.38 8.67 13.15
C LYS A 34 8.09 7.94 13.52
N ASN A 35 7.59 7.04 12.68
CA ASN A 35 6.38 6.27 12.99
C ASN A 35 6.55 5.38 14.22
N TYR A 36 7.74 4.77 14.41
CA TYR A 36 8.07 4.02 15.63
C TYR A 36 8.08 4.93 16.86
N THR A 37 8.72 6.10 16.75
CA THR A 37 8.77 7.11 17.82
C THR A 37 7.37 7.59 18.21
N ASP A 38 6.56 8.00 17.22
CA ASP A 38 5.18 8.45 17.42
C ASP A 38 4.30 7.36 18.07
N SER A 39 4.55 6.08 17.73
CA SER A 39 3.84 4.94 18.30
C SER A 39 4.14 4.74 19.78
N LEU A 40 5.42 4.79 20.14
CA LEU A 40 5.87 4.63 21.55
C LEU A 40 5.51 5.87 22.37
N ASP A 41 5.53 7.06 21.77
CA ASP A 41 5.09 8.29 22.44
C ASP A 41 3.59 8.24 22.73
N GLN A 42 2.77 7.73 21.85
CA GLN A 42 1.34 7.54 22.10
C GLN A 42 1.09 6.55 23.25
N TYR A 43 1.91 5.49 23.36
CA TYR A 43 1.85 4.59 24.49
C TYR A 43 2.25 5.28 25.80
N ARG A 44 3.30 6.09 25.78
CA ARG A 44 3.73 6.94 26.91
C ARG A 44 2.60 7.88 27.35
N GLN A 45 1.92 8.54 26.40
CA GLN A 45 0.77 9.41 26.71
C GLN A 45 -0.34 8.64 27.39
N TYR A 46 -0.70 7.46 26.88
CA TYR A 46 -1.69 6.57 27.52
C TYR A 46 -1.30 6.21 28.95
N LEU A 47 -0.05 5.83 29.21
CA LEU A 47 0.44 5.52 30.55
C LEU A 47 0.26 6.72 31.50
N ARG A 48 0.57 7.93 31.05
CA ARG A 48 0.41 9.15 31.84
C ARG A 48 -1.06 9.48 32.09
N GLU A 49 -1.90 9.47 31.06
CA GLU A 49 -3.27 10.00 31.11
C GLU A 49 -4.24 8.98 31.70
N GLN A 50 -4.10 7.70 31.38
CA GLN A 50 -5.04 6.65 31.78
C GLN A 50 -4.58 5.84 32.99
N LYS A 51 -3.27 5.72 33.20
CA LYS A 51 -2.71 4.90 34.30
C LYS A 51 -2.03 5.76 35.39
N GLY A 52 -1.91 7.09 35.17
CA GLY A 52 -1.26 8.00 36.13
C GLY A 52 0.26 7.75 36.29
N ILE A 53 0.90 7.10 35.32
CA ILE A 53 2.33 6.75 35.34
C ILE A 53 3.10 7.79 34.55
N PRO A 54 3.82 8.73 35.19
CA PRO A 54 4.68 9.67 34.50
C PRO A 54 5.90 8.95 33.92
N PHE A 55 6.55 9.57 32.92
CA PHE A 55 7.61 8.92 32.16
C PHE A 55 8.83 8.54 33.02
N ASP A 56 9.18 9.33 34.01
CA ASP A 56 10.26 9.05 34.95
C ASP A 56 10.03 7.84 35.86
N LYS A 57 8.78 7.33 35.91
CA LYS A 57 8.42 6.08 36.61
C LYS A 57 8.12 4.93 35.63
N ALA A 58 8.23 5.17 34.32
CA ALA A 58 8.00 4.12 33.34
C ALA A 58 9.16 3.11 33.31
N GLY A 59 8.83 1.87 33.04
CA GLY A 59 9.79 0.77 32.94
C GLY A 59 9.16 -0.46 32.27
N PHE A 60 9.87 -1.58 32.23
CA PHE A 60 9.37 -2.82 31.63
C PHE A 60 8.08 -3.35 32.29
N HIS A 61 7.84 -3.03 33.55
CA HIS A 61 6.59 -3.37 34.25
C HIS A 61 5.35 -2.71 33.59
N CYS A 62 5.53 -1.62 32.85
CA CYS A 62 4.46 -0.96 32.11
C CYS A 62 4.08 -1.71 30.82
N PHE A 63 4.83 -2.74 30.42
CA PHE A 63 4.59 -3.49 29.19
C PHE A 63 3.98 -4.87 29.43
N SER A 64 3.22 -5.05 30.56
CA SER A 64 2.49 -6.30 30.74
C SER A 64 1.50 -6.53 29.59
N LYS A 65 1.12 -7.79 29.35
CA LYS A 65 0.14 -8.15 28.31
C LYS A 65 -1.17 -7.39 28.50
N GLU A 66 -1.64 -7.29 29.73
CA GLU A 66 -2.88 -6.62 30.14
C GLU A 66 -2.79 -5.12 29.80
N MET A 67 -1.69 -4.46 30.18
CA MET A 67 -1.51 -3.03 29.99
C MET A 67 -1.42 -2.66 28.50
N VAL A 68 -0.72 -3.47 27.68
CA VAL A 68 -0.65 -3.29 26.22
C VAL A 68 -1.99 -3.57 25.55
N TYR A 69 -2.74 -4.56 26.05
CA TYR A 69 -4.08 -4.85 25.55
C TYR A 69 -5.05 -3.72 25.87
N ASP A 70 -5.05 -3.23 27.12
CA ASP A 70 -5.86 -2.07 27.54
C ASP A 70 -5.57 -0.84 26.70
N PHE A 71 -4.32 -0.58 26.36
CA PHE A 71 -3.94 0.51 25.43
C PHE A 71 -4.61 0.34 24.05
N CYS A 72 -4.60 -0.87 23.50
CA CYS A 72 -5.28 -1.12 22.23
C CYS A 72 -6.79 -0.89 22.32
N ILE A 73 -7.42 -1.29 23.42
CA ILE A 73 -8.84 -1.06 23.69
C ILE A 73 -9.13 0.44 23.85
N TRP A 74 -8.31 1.16 24.60
CA TRP A 74 -8.44 2.60 24.76
C TRP A 74 -8.34 3.35 23.41
N MET A 75 -7.39 2.96 22.54
CA MET A 75 -7.29 3.53 21.19
C MET A 75 -8.55 3.28 20.36
N ARG A 76 -9.18 2.09 20.50
CA ARG A 76 -10.39 1.73 19.78
C ARG A 76 -11.59 2.50 20.30
N ASP A 77 -11.83 2.45 21.61
CA ASP A 77 -13.10 2.85 22.19
C ASP A 77 -13.12 4.34 22.58
N SER A 78 -12.00 4.88 23.08
CA SER A 78 -11.91 6.28 23.52
C SER A 78 -11.35 7.22 22.46
N GLN A 79 -10.43 6.73 21.62
CA GLN A 79 -9.78 7.54 20.58
C GLN A 79 -10.34 7.29 19.18
N SER A 80 -11.28 6.36 19.01
CA SER A 80 -11.92 6.00 17.74
C SER A 80 -10.90 5.73 16.62
N LYS A 81 -9.74 5.14 16.95
CA LYS A 81 -8.69 4.86 15.97
C LYS A 81 -9.07 3.68 15.09
N ALA A 82 -8.74 3.78 13.80
CA ALA A 82 -8.91 2.68 12.87
C ALA A 82 -8.12 1.43 13.30
N ILE A 83 -8.68 0.25 13.06
CA ILE A 83 -8.09 -1.05 13.45
C ILE A 83 -6.66 -1.21 12.90
N ASN A 84 -6.40 -0.74 11.67
CA ASN A 84 -5.05 -0.78 11.10
C ASN A 84 -4.05 0.07 11.88
N THR A 85 -4.47 1.23 12.39
CA THR A 85 -3.65 2.08 13.26
C THR A 85 -3.35 1.38 14.59
N ILE A 86 -4.36 0.75 15.22
CA ILE A 86 -4.19 -0.01 16.46
C ILE A 86 -3.19 -1.16 16.26
N ASN A 87 -3.36 -1.93 15.18
CA ASN A 87 -2.47 -3.04 14.85
C ASN A 87 -1.03 -2.57 14.55
N LEU A 88 -0.88 -1.40 13.93
CA LEU A 88 0.43 -0.79 13.70
C LEU A 88 1.12 -0.46 15.04
N ARG A 89 0.42 0.21 15.98
CA ARG A 89 0.96 0.54 17.30
C ARG A 89 1.33 -0.70 18.10
N LEU A 90 0.45 -1.71 18.08
CA LEU A 90 0.74 -3.02 18.71
C LEU A 90 1.99 -3.68 18.10
N SER A 91 2.15 -3.60 16.78
CA SER A 91 3.32 -4.14 16.08
C SER A 91 4.62 -3.44 16.48
N VAL A 92 4.59 -2.13 16.68
CA VAL A 92 5.75 -1.34 17.15
C VAL A 92 6.13 -1.74 18.58
N ILE A 93 5.16 -1.85 19.50
CA ILE A 93 5.42 -2.29 20.89
C ILE A 93 6.05 -3.70 20.89
N LYS A 94 5.51 -4.63 20.09
CA LYS A 94 6.08 -5.97 19.95
C LYS A 94 7.50 -5.95 19.39
N SER A 95 7.78 -5.07 18.44
CA SER A 95 9.13 -4.91 17.86
C SER A 95 10.12 -4.39 18.89
N PHE A 96 9.73 -3.42 19.70
CA PHE A 96 10.54 -2.91 20.81
C PHE A 96 10.85 -4.01 21.85
N LEU A 97 9.84 -4.72 22.31
CA LEU A 97 10.03 -5.79 23.29
C LEU A 97 10.82 -6.96 22.73
N ARG A 98 10.68 -7.26 21.44
CA ARG A 98 11.50 -8.26 20.78
C ARG A 98 12.98 -7.85 20.79
N TYR A 99 13.29 -6.61 20.41
CA TYR A 99 14.65 -6.07 20.51
C TYR A 99 15.18 -6.20 21.94
N CYS A 100 14.41 -5.77 22.94
CA CYS A 100 14.81 -5.89 24.35
C CYS A 100 15.09 -7.34 24.77
N SER A 101 14.30 -8.29 24.26
CA SER A 101 14.50 -9.73 24.57
C SER A 101 15.70 -10.34 23.85
N GLU A 102 16.13 -9.77 22.74
CA GLU A 102 17.35 -10.15 22.01
C GLU A 102 18.61 -9.61 22.74
N GLU A 103 18.52 -8.41 23.35
CA GLU A 103 19.59 -7.82 24.15
C GLU A 103 19.68 -8.37 25.58
N ASP A 104 18.53 -8.75 26.17
CA ASP A 104 18.44 -9.28 27.54
C ASP A 104 17.43 -10.44 27.62
N ALA A 105 17.95 -11.64 27.74
CA ALA A 105 17.16 -12.88 27.84
C ALA A 105 16.15 -12.86 28.99
N SER A 106 16.36 -12.10 30.07
CA SER A 106 15.42 -11.98 31.19
C SER A 106 14.08 -11.37 30.77
N LEU A 107 14.04 -10.60 29.69
CA LEU A 107 12.86 -9.96 29.13
C LEU A 107 12.07 -10.86 28.15
N SER A 108 12.57 -12.07 27.86
CA SER A 108 11.94 -12.98 26.89
C SER A 108 10.52 -13.38 27.30
N ALA A 109 10.29 -13.63 28.58
CA ALA A 109 8.95 -13.98 29.09
C ALA A 109 7.95 -12.83 28.89
N LEU A 110 8.39 -11.58 29.10
CA LEU A 110 7.58 -10.38 28.85
C LEU A 110 7.22 -10.26 27.36
N TYR A 111 8.22 -10.37 26.49
CA TYR A 111 8.00 -10.33 25.05
C TYR A 111 7.02 -11.40 24.58
N LEU A 112 7.19 -12.67 25.02
CA LEU A 112 6.31 -13.77 24.61
C LEU A 112 4.85 -13.55 25.04
N LYS A 113 4.62 -13.02 26.25
CA LYS A 113 3.27 -12.65 26.71
C LYS A 113 2.63 -11.59 25.82
N VAL A 114 3.35 -10.52 25.48
CA VAL A 114 2.81 -9.44 24.62
C VAL A 114 2.68 -9.91 23.18
N LYS A 115 3.62 -10.73 22.68
CA LYS A 115 3.55 -11.35 21.34
C LYS A 115 2.26 -12.13 21.14
N SER A 116 1.73 -12.78 22.19
CA SER A 116 0.49 -13.57 22.15
C SER A 116 -0.78 -12.74 21.93
N ILE A 117 -0.74 -11.40 22.08
CA ILE A 117 -1.87 -10.54 21.73
C ILE A 117 -2.12 -10.66 20.22
N ARG A 118 -3.28 -11.16 19.85
CA ARG A 118 -3.65 -11.30 18.43
C ARG A 118 -3.93 -9.93 17.81
N ARG A 119 -3.75 -9.82 16.50
CA ARG A 119 -4.18 -8.64 15.75
C ARG A 119 -5.69 -8.48 15.86
N PHE A 120 -6.13 -7.25 16.03
CA PHE A 120 -7.55 -6.91 16.02
C PHE A 120 -8.09 -7.07 14.60
N LYS A 121 -9.25 -7.72 14.48
CA LYS A 121 -9.94 -7.89 13.20
C LYS A 121 -10.89 -6.69 13.00
N GLY A 122 -10.78 -6.05 11.86
CA GLY A 122 -11.77 -5.05 11.40
C GLY A 122 -13.01 -5.75 10.83
N LYS A 123 -14.12 -5.02 10.81
CA LYS A 123 -15.38 -5.50 10.18
C LYS A 123 -15.41 -5.27 8.66
N THR A 124 -14.43 -4.57 8.11
CA THR A 124 -14.43 -4.20 6.71
C THR A 124 -13.56 -5.14 5.90
N ASP A 125 -14.17 -5.81 4.92
CA ASP A 125 -13.46 -6.16 3.69
C ASP A 125 -12.99 -4.84 3.08
N PRO A 126 -11.68 -4.59 2.98
CA PRO A 126 -11.20 -3.40 2.32
C PRO A 126 -11.56 -3.52 0.84
N LYS A 127 -12.65 -2.87 0.41
CA LYS A 127 -12.91 -2.71 -1.01
C LYS A 127 -11.67 -2.07 -1.63
N LEU A 128 -11.12 -2.73 -2.63
CA LEU A 128 -10.04 -2.15 -3.42
C LEU A 128 -10.59 -0.90 -4.10
N GLU A 129 -10.06 0.27 -3.73
CA GLU A 129 -10.42 1.52 -4.40
C GLU A 129 -9.61 1.63 -5.69
N TYR A 130 -10.30 1.68 -6.82
CA TYR A 130 -9.74 1.95 -8.14
C TYR A 130 -10.73 2.76 -8.98
N LEU A 131 -10.23 3.44 -10.00
CA LEU A 131 -11.02 4.23 -10.93
C LEU A 131 -11.38 3.40 -12.16
N THR A 132 -12.60 3.58 -12.66
CA THR A 132 -12.99 3.07 -13.99
C THR A 132 -12.28 3.86 -15.09
N GLN A 133 -12.34 3.37 -16.34
CA GLN A 133 -11.74 4.08 -17.48
C GLN A 133 -12.34 5.48 -17.64
N GLU A 134 -13.64 5.64 -17.53
CA GLU A 134 -14.35 6.92 -17.60
C GLU A 134 -13.92 7.88 -16.48
N GLN A 135 -13.76 7.35 -15.27
CA GLN A 135 -13.27 8.14 -14.13
C GLN A 135 -11.80 8.55 -14.30
N LEU A 136 -10.96 7.71 -14.93
CA LEU A 136 -9.57 8.07 -15.25
C LEU A 136 -9.52 9.21 -16.27
N GLU A 137 -10.29 9.14 -17.34
CA GLU A 137 -10.39 10.21 -18.33
C GLU A 137 -10.83 11.52 -17.69
N THR A 138 -11.86 11.47 -16.83
CA THR A 138 -12.37 12.63 -16.11
C THR A 138 -11.28 13.24 -15.21
N VAL A 139 -10.57 12.44 -14.43
CA VAL A 139 -9.54 12.95 -13.51
C VAL A 139 -8.31 13.47 -14.25
N PHE A 140 -7.93 12.90 -15.39
CA PHE A 140 -6.84 13.42 -16.20
C PHE A 140 -7.18 14.74 -16.89
N ALA A 141 -8.46 14.99 -17.15
CA ALA A 141 -8.96 16.25 -17.70
C ALA A 141 -9.20 17.34 -16.62
N ALA A 142 -9.23 16.99 -15.34
CA ALA A 142 -9.54 17.92 -14.26
C ALA A 142 -8.55 19.08 -14.06
N PRO A 143 -7.23 18.93 -14.31
CA PRO A 143 -6.29 20.03 -14.15
C PRO A 143 -6.50 21.14 -15.18
N ASP A 144 -6.48 22.40 -14.73
CA ASP A 144 -6.46 23.56 -15.62
C ASP A 144 -5.13 23.63 -16.39
N THR A 145 -5.14 23.15 -17.63
CA THR A 145 -3.93 23.09 -18.49
C THR A 145 -3.49 24.47 -19.03
N THR A 146 -4.23 25.55 -18.78
CA THR A 146 -3.76 26.92 -19.06
C THR A 146 -2.65 27.32 -18.10
N THR A 147 -2.62 26.69 -16.90
CA THR A 147 -1.60 26.95 -15.88
C THR A 147 -0.45 25.93 -15.98
N ARG A 148 0.76 26.39 -15.66
CA ARG A 148 1.94 25.51 -15.60
C ARG A 148 1.77 24.38 -14.57
N ASN A 149 1.20 24.69 -13.41
CA ASN A 149 0.94 23.69 -12.37
C ASN A 149 -0.10 22.66 -12.84
N GLY A 150 -1.13 23.08 -13.55
CA GLY A 150 -2.13 22.17 -14.11
C GLY A 150 -1.53 21.19 -15.10
N ARG A 151 -0.72 21.65 -16.07
CA ARG A 151 -0.01 20.77 -17.03
C ARG A 151 0.93 19.79 -16.32
N ARG A 152 1.69 20.26 -15.30
CA ARG A 152 2.52 19.37 -14.49
C ARG A 152 1.69 18.30 -13.77
N ASN A 153 0.60 18.68 -13.13
CA ASN A 153 -0.24 17.78 -12.37
C ASN A 153 -0.93 16.76 -13.27
N GLN A 154 -1.39 17.19 -14.45
CA GLN A 154 -1.98 16.30 -15.45
C GLN A 154 -0.96 15.22 -15.87
N TYR A 155 0.23 15.64 -16.31
CA TYR A 155 1.25 14.68 -16.71
C TYR A 155 1.68 13.77 -15.53
N PHE A 156 1.78 14.31 -14.31
CA PHE A 156 2.06 13.49 -13.13
C PHE A 156 1.04 12.37 -12.95
N MET A 157 -0.25 12.67 -13.11
CA MET A 157 -1.31 11.65 -12.92
C MET A 157 -1.27 10.60 -14.02
N ILE A 158 -1.08 10.99 -15.27
CA ILE A 158 -0.89 10.08 -16.40
C ILE A 158 0.33 9.18 -16.15
N HIS A 159 1.46 9.78 -15.82
CA HIS A 159 2.70 9.05 -15.53
C HIS A 159 2.58 8.09 -14.34
N ALA A 160 1.88 8.51 -13.28
CA ALA A 160 1.64 7.68 -12.09
C ALA A 160 0.76 6.46 -12.42
N TYR A 161 -0.26 6.63 -13.25
CA TYR A 161 -1.11 5.55 -13.72
C TYR A 161 -0.33 4.60 -14.61
N GLU A 162 0.28 5.08 -15.68
CA GLU A 162 0.95 4.25 -16.70
C GLU A 162 2.16 3.48 -16.17
N THR A 163 2.87 4.04 -15.20
CA THR A 163 4.03 3.36 -14.59
C THR A 163 3.68 2.51 -13.39
N GLY A 164 2.49 2.70 -12.80
CA GLY A 164 2.10 2.05 -11.55
C GLY A 164 3.06 2.33 -10.38
N GLY A 165 3.80 3.44 -10.43
CA GLY A 165 4.81 3.81 -9.42
C GLY A 165 4.20 4.14 -8.06
N ARG A 166 4.95 3.90 -6.98
CA ARG A 166 4.61 4.43 -5.65
C ARG A 166 4.96 5.92 -5.61
N VAL A 167 4.24 6.71 -4.81
CA VAL A 167 4.47 8.16 -4.75
C VAL A 167 5.93 8.51 -4.46
N GLU A 168 6.60 7.79 -3.56
CA GLU A 168 8.02 8.02 -3.24
C GLU A 168 8.95 7.71 -4.42
N GLU A 169 8.64 6.67 -5.20
CA GLU A 169 9.36 6.30 -6.41
C GLU A 169 9.20 7.42 -7.46
N LEU A 170 7.96 7.87 -7.69
CA LEU A 170 7.64 8.89 -8.70
C LEU A 170 8.28 10.24 -8.38
N VAL A 171 8.14 10.74 -7.16
CA VAL A 171 8.74 12.04 -6.79
C VAL A 171 10.27 11.95 -6.68
N GLY A 172 10.83 10.76 -6.52
CA GLY A 172 12.27 10.51 -6.49
C GLY A 172 12.92 10.37 -7.84
N MET A 173 12.12 10.21 -8.91
CA MET A 173 12.63 10.02 -10.27
C MET A 173 13.43 11.22 -10.77
N THR A 174 14.46 10.91 -11.54
CA THR A 174 15.28 11.88 -12.27
C THR A 174 15.09 11.70 -13.78
N LEU A 175 15.60 12.65 -14.58
CA LEU A 175 15.57 12.52 -16.05
C LEU A 175 16.38 11.32 -16.53
N GLY A 176 17.43 10.91 -15.80
CA GLY A 176 18.23 9.72 -16.09
C GLY A 176 17.49 8.39 -15.87
N ASP A 177 16.28 8.43 -15.30
CA ASP A 177 15.42 7.24 -15.15
C ASP A 177 14.54 7.00 -16.37
N ILE A 178 14.55 7.90 -17.34
CA ILE A 178 13.86 7.78 -18.62
C ILE A 178 14.82 7.17 -19.63
N ILE A 179 14.61 5.90 -19.97
CA ILE A 179 15.50 5.16 -20.88
C ILE A 179 14.82 5.06 -22.25
N ARG A 180 15.46 5.65 -23.27
CA ARG A 180 14.97 5.63 -24.64
C ARG A 180 15.75 4.63 -25.48
N ASN A 181 15.05 3.74 -26.16
CA ASN A 181 15.60 2.78 -27.10
C ASN A 181 14.82 2.87 -28.43
N GLY A 182 15.33 3.66 -29.37
CA GLY A 182 14.59 3.98 -30.59
C GLY A 182 13.24 4.65 -30.28
N ASN A 183 12.15 4.03 -30.72
CA ASN A 183 10.80 4.54 -30.49
C ASN A 183 10.18 4.07 -29.15
N SER A 184 10.87 3.25 -28.39
CA SER A 184 10.38 2.77 -27.10
C SER A 184 10.97 3.57 -25.95
N VAL A 185 10.16 3.73 -24.90
CA VAL A 185 10.57 4.36 -23.64
C VAL A 185 10.31 3.40 -22.50
N GLN A 186 11.28 3.27 -21.64
CA GLN A 186 11.17 2.53 -20.37
C GLN A 186 11.45 3.47 -19.20
N ILE A 187 10.71 3.28 -18.14
CA ILE A 187 10.83 4.07 -16.92
C ILE A 187 11.47 3.18 -15.85
N ARG A 188 12.62 3.62 -15.34
CA ARG A 188 13.32 2.97 -14.24
C ARG A 188 12.74 3.45 -12.91
N LEU A 189 12.21 2.54 -12.11
CA LEU A 189 11.61 2.82 -10.82
C LEU A 189 12.44 2.19 -9.69
N HIS A 190 12.87 3.02 -8.75
CA HIS A 190 13.67 2.62 -7.59
C HIS A 190 12.77 2.29 -6.40
N GLY A 191 12.60 1.01 -6.10
CA GLY A 191 11.76 0.52 -5.02
C GLY A 191 12.49 0.39 -3.69
N LYS A 192 11.75 0.01 -2.64
CA LYS A 192 12.31 -0.21 -1.29
C LYS A 192 13.32 -1.37 -1.30
N GLY A 193 14.47 -1.16 -0.65
CA GLY A 193 15.54 -2.17 -0.50
C GLY A 193 16.38 -2.34 -1.77
N ASP A 194 16.62 -1.25 -2.47
CA ASP A 194 17.47 -1.18 -3.68
C ASP A 194 16.96 -2.05 -4.85
N LYS A 195 15.67 -2.39 -4.84
CA LYS A 195 15.05 -3.12 -5.94
C LYS A 195 14.67 -2.16 -7.04
N THR A 196 15.24 -2.38 -8.22
CA THR A 196 14.93 -1.60 -9.42
C THR A 196 14.05 -2.42 -10.35
N ARG A 197 13.06 -1.76 -10.98
CA ARG A 197 12.26 -2.35 -12.07
C ARG A 197 12.16 -1.37 -13.24
N TYR A 198 11.91 -1.92 -14.41
CA TYR A 198 11.81 -1.18 -15.67
C TYR A 198 10.42 -1.41 -16.24
N ASN A 199 9.60 -0.37 -16.26
CA ASN A 199 8.25 -0.45 -16.79
C ASN A 199 8.22 0.22 -18.17
N PRO A 200 7.68 -0.43 -19.22
CA PRO A 200 7.52 0.20 -20.52
C PRO A 200 6.49 1.33 -20.41
N LEU A 201 6.73 2.42 -21.12
CA LEU A 201 5.75 3.48 -21.29
C LEU A 201 4.99 3.24 -22.60
N PRO A 202 3.64 3.22 -22.59
CA PRO A 202 2.86 3.08 -23.81
C PRO A 202 3.21 4.16 -24.86
N THR A 203 3.20 3.77 -26.13
CA THR A 203 3.59 4.65 -27.25
C THR A 203 2.74 5.92 -27.28
N GLU A 204 1.46 5.81 -26.94
CA GLU A 204 0.48 6.89 -26.90
C GLU A 204 0.80 7.94 -25.82
N VAL A 205 1.55 7.57 -24.78
CA VAL A 205 1.95 8.46 -23.68
C VAL A 205 3.26 9.18 -23.96
N ILE A 206 4.08 8.68 -24.90
CA ILE A 206 5.37 9.30 -25.24
C ILE A 206 5.23 10.77 -25.66
N PRO A 207 4.27 11.17 -26.50
CA PRO A 207 4.07 12.59 -26.85
C PRO A 207 3.78 13.48 -25.63
N HIS A 208 3.05 12.97 -24.62
CA HIS A 208 2.80 13.71 -23.38
C HIS A 208 4.09 13.87 -22.55
N LEU A 209 4.94 12.85 -22.50
CA LEU A 209 6.27 12.92 -21.90
C LEU A 209 7.12 13.98 -22.60
N ASP A 210 7.16 13.97 -23.96
CA ASP A 210 7.98 14.88 -24.75
C ASP A 210 7.53 16.34 -24.58
N ALA A 211 6.23 16.59 -24.58
CA ALA A 211 5.66 17.90 -24.29
C ALA A 211 6.03 18.38 -22.88
N TYR A 212 5.93 17.49 -21.89
CA TYR A 212 6.32 17.79 -20.51
C TYR A 212 7.82 18.12 -20.41
N LEU A 213 8.69 17.31 -20.99
CA LEU A 213 10.14 17.53 -20.97
C LEU A 213 10.52 18.83 -21.67
N SER A 214 9.92 19.14 -22.82
CA SER A 214 10.16 20.38 -23.57
C SER A 214 9.80 21.63 -22.75
N GLU A 215 8.69 21.60 -22.00
CA GLU A 215 8.26 22.74 -21.19
C GLU A 215 9.03 22.85 -19.86
N PHE A 216 9.22 21.72 -19.17
CA PHE A 216 9.71 21.72 -17.80
C PHE A 216 11.22 21.50 -17.68
N HIS A 217 11.85 20.91 -18.71
CA HIS A 217 13.27 20.51 -18.70
C HIS A 217 13.98 20.82 -20.02
N PRO A 218 13.88 22.05 -20.59
CA PRO A 218 14.51 22.37 -21.88
C PRO A 218 16.03 22.14 -21.87
N ASP A 219 16.69 22.38 -20.73
CA ASP A 219 18.13 22.21 -20.52
C ASP A 219 18.42 21.19 -19.38
N GLY A 220 17.51 20.22 -19.20
CA GLY A 220 17.55 19.28 -18.09
C GLY A 220 18.75 18.33 -18.15
N LYS A 221 19.32 18.03 -16.97
CA LYS A 221 20.40 17.06 -16.78
C LYS A 221 19.87 15.77 -16.20
N ASN A 222 20.59 14.67 -16.41
CA ASN A 222 20.16 13.35 -15.93
C ASN A 222 19.82 13.30 -14.43
N ASP A 223 20.51 14.10 -13.61
CA ASP A 223 20.29 14.13 -12.15
C ASP A 223 19.16 15.06 -11.70
N ASP A 224 18.55 15.81 -12.64
CA ASP A 224 17.42 16.68 -12.30
C ASP A 224 16.16 15.85 -12.03
N TYR A 225 15.44 16.21 -10.99
CA TYR A 225 14.19 15.53 -10.63
C TYR A 225 13.15 15.74 -11.72
N LEU A 226 12.54 14.66 -12.22
CA LEU A 226 11.47 14.72 -13.22
C LEU A 226 10.30 15.58 -12.74
N PHE A 227 9.87 15.40 -11.48
CA PHE A 227 8.82 16.19 -10.86
C PHE A 227 9.40 17.07 -9.75
N TYR A 228 9.32 18.38 -9.93
CA TYR A 228 9.88 19.34 -8.99
C TYR A 228 8.89 20.45 -8.63
N THR A 229 9.19 21.13 -7.54
CA THR A 229 8.57 22.38 -7.12
C THR A 229 9.62 23.49 -7.14
N ILE A 230 9.18 24.73 -7.37
CA ILE A 230 10.07 25.88 -7.42
C ILE A 230 9.98 26.64 -6.09
N HIS A 231 11.11 26.74 -5.41
CA HIS A 231 11.26 27.56 -4.22
C HIS A 231 12.30 28.66 -4.50
N GLY A 232 11.82 29.88 -4.69
CA GLY A 232 12.66 30.98 -5.17
C GLY A 232 13.15 30.68 -6.59
N ARG A 233 14.48 30.49 -6.75
CA ARG A 233 15.10 30.13 -8.05
C ARG A 233 15.55 28.67 -8.11
N LYS A 234 15.27 27.86 -7.08
CA LYS A 234 15.74 26.47 -7.02
C LYS A 234 14.62 25.48 -7.35
N HIS A 235 14.93 24.54 -8.22
CA HIS A 235 14.12 23.34 -8.41
C HIS A 235 14.40 22.37 -7.27
N THR A 236 13.37 21.96 -6.57
CA THR A 236 13.47 21.01 -5.48
C THR A 236 12.55 19.83 -5.73
N LYS A 237 12.96 18.64 -5.32
CA LYS A 237 12.14 17.43 -5.39
C LYS A 237 10.72 17.73 -4.90
N MET A 238 9.72 17.34 -5.70
CA MET A 238 8.32 17.42 -5.28
C MET A 238 8.09 16.52 -4.05
N SER A 239 7.33 17.00 -3.08
CA SER A 239 7.03 16.19 -1.90
C SER A 239 5.78 15.31 -2.11
N PRO A 240 5.71 14.12 -1.49
CA PRO A 240 4.47 13.33 -1.48
C PRO A 240 3.27 14.10 -0.94
N ARG A 241 3.50 15.04 -0.03
CA ARG A 241 2.45 15.93 0.50
C ARG A 241 1.88 16.84 -0.59
N THR A 242 2.73 17.41 -1.45
CA THR A 242 2.31 18.22 -2.59
C THR A 242 1.43 17.39 -3.54
N VAL A 243 1.86 16.16 -3.84
CA VAL A 243 1.09 15.21 -4.67
C VAL A 243 -0.27 14.93 -4.06
N ASN A 244 -0.30 14.53 -2.80
CA ASN A 244 -1.56 14.22 -2.11
C ASN A 244 -2.49 15.44 -2.03
N SER A 245 -1.94 16.65 -1.90
CA SER A 245 -2.72 17.89 -1.84
C SER A 245 -3.48 18.15 -3.14
N PHE A 246 -2.82 18.11 -4.30
CA PHE A 246 -3.53 18.35 -5.55
C PHE A 246 -4.45 17.19 -5.95
N LEU A 247 -4.06 15.92 -5.70
CA LEU A 247 -4.93 14.77 -5.94
C LEU A 247 -6.22 14.85 -5.11
N SER A 248 -6.11 15.21 -3.82
CA SER A 248 -7.28 15.39 -2.95
C SER A 248 -8.17 16.56 -3.41
N SER A 249 -7.57 17.63 -3.96
CA SER A 249 -8.33 18.76 -4.51
C SER A 249 -9.14 18.33 -5.74
N TYR A 250 -8.53 17.57 -6.67
CA TYR A 250 -9.24 17.05 -7.85
C TYR A 250 -10.32 16.04 -7.45
N ALA A 251 -10.03 15.13 -6.49
CA ALA A 251 -11.02 14.19 -6.00
C ALA A 251 -12.27 14.90 -5.45
N LYS A 252 -12.07 15.96 -4.66
CA LYS A 252 -13.18 16.74 -4.12
C LYS A 252 -14.00 17.37 -5.24
N GLN A 253 -13.37 18.00 -6.20
CA GLN A 253 -14.03 18.61 -7.36
C GLN A 253 -14.84 17.57 -8.16
N MET A 254 -14.25 16.40 -8.43
CA MET A 254 -14.93 15.34 -9.18
C MET A 254 -16.09 14.74 -8.39
N HIS A 255 -15.92 14.52 -7.09
CA HIS A 255 -17.00 14.00 -6.23
C HIS A 255 -18.19 14.96 -6.10
N GLU A 256 -17.95 16.28 -6.17
CA GLU A 256 -19.02 17.30 -6.20
C GLU A 256 -19.81 17.24 -7.52
N MET A 257 -19.16 16.85 -8.63
CA MET A 257 -19.79 16.68 -9.95
C MET A 257 -20.45 15.31 -10.11
N ASP A 258 -19.82 14.27 -9.61
CA ASP A 258 -20.28 12.88 -9.64
C ASP A 258 -20.04 12.20 -8.28
N PRO A 259 -21.12 12.00 -7.48
CA PRO A 259 -21.02 11.34 -6.18
C PRO A 259 -20.49 9.90 -6.20
N THR A 260 -20.44 9.25 -7.37
CA THR A 260 -19.84 7.92 -7.53
C THR A 260 -18.33 7.95 -7.56
N PHE A 261 -17.72 9.14 -7.83
CA PHE A 261 -16.29 9.32 -7.79
C PHE A 261 -15.77 9.21 -6.34
N PRO A 262 -14.60 8.55 -6.10
CA PRO A 262 -14.05 8.43 -4.76
C PRO A 262 -13.85 9.79 -4.07
N LYS A 263 -14.21 9.89 -2.80
CA LYS A 263 -14.04 11.13 -2.00
C LYS A 263 -12.58 11.54 -1.82
N SER A 264 -11.67 10.59 -1.95
CA SER A 264 -10.23 10.83 -1.85
C SER A 264 -9.50 10.15 -2.99
N LEU A 265 -8.54 10.83 -3.56
CA LEU A 265 -7.63 10.30 -4.57
C LEU A 265 -6.19 10.42 -4.06
N HIS A 266 -5.44 9.36 -4.21
CA HIS A 266 -4.01 9.31 -3.92
C HIS A 266 -3.31 8.36 -4.90
N CYS A 267 -1.98 8.41 -5.00
CA CYS A 267 -1.23 7.62 -5.98
C CYS A 267 -1.53 6.11 -5.92
N HIS A 268 -1.87 5.57 -4.75
CA HIS A 268 -2.24 4.15 -4.66
C HIS A 268 -3.52 3.82 -5.41
N VAL A 269 -4.49 4.74 -5.49
CA VAL A 269 -5.71 4.53 -6.29
C VAL A 269 -5.36 4.44 -7.76
N LEU A 270 -4.54 5.35 -8.31
CA LEU A 270 -4.06 5.28 -9.70
C LEU A 270 -3.30 3.98 -9.98
N ARG A 271 -2.43 3.59 -9.05
CA ARG A 271 -1.70 2.32 -9.13
C ARG A 271 -2.61 1.09 -9.05
N HIS A 272 -3.66 1.12 -8.24
CA HIS A 272 -4.66 0.06 -8.19
C HIS A 272 -5.49 0.03 -9.47
N SER A 273 -5.77 1.19 -10.06
CA SER A 273 -6.51 1.30 -11.32
C SER A 273 -5.76 0.63 -12.47
N ILE A 274 -4.45 0.89 -12.66
CA ILE A 274 -3.68 0.18 -13.69
C ILE A 274 -3.55 -1.32 -13.37
N GLY A 275 -3.36 -1.72 -12.11
CA GLY A 275 -3.33 -3.12 -11.72
C GLY A 275 -4.63 -3.84 -12.04
N MET A 276 -5.78 -3.20 -11.81
CA MET A 276 -7.10 -3.72 -12.16
C MET A 276 -7.31 -3.74 -13.68
N ALA A 277 -6.88 -2.71 -14.41
CA ALA A 277 -6.96 -2.68 -15.87
C ALA A 277 -6.16 -3.81 -16.51
N MET A 278 -4.92 -4.06 -16.03
CA MET A 278 -4.10 -5.19 -16.46
C MET A 278 -4.76 -6.54 -16.15
N TYR A 279 -5.35 -6.67 -14.97
CA TYR A 279 -6.06 -7.89 -14.58
C TYR A 279 -7.26 -8.17 -15.49
N LYS A 280 -8.12 -7.16 -15.73
CA LYS A 280 -9.27 -7.24 -16.65
C LYS A 280 -8.87 -7.50 -18.10
N ALA A 281 -7.68 -7.04 -18.51
CA ALA A 281 -7.10 -7.38 -19.82
C ALA A 281 -6.54 -8.81 -19.90
N GLY A 282 -6.67 -9.63 -18.84
CA GLY A 282 -6.22 -11.02 -18.82
C GLY A 282 -4.71 -11.19 -18.62
N ILE A 283 -3.99 -10.14 -18.20
CA ILE A 283 -2.55 -10.25 -17.94
C ILE A 283 -2.32 -11.13 -16.70
N PRO A 284 -1.44 -12.15 -16.78
CA PRO A 284 -1.18 -13.03 -15.65
C PRO A 284 -0.74 -12.27 -14.39
N ILE A 285 -1.23 -12.71 -13.23
CA ILE A 285 -1.04 -12.02 -11.95
C ILE A 285 0.44 -11.89 -11.55
N SER A 286 1.30 -12.81 -12.04
CA SER A 286 2.76 -12.75 -11.85
C SER A 286 3.37 -11.54 -12.56
N TYR A 287 2.94 -11.25 -13.78
CA TYR A 287 3.41 -10.07 -14.52
C TYR A 287 2.93 -8.77 -13.88
N ILE A 288 1.66 -8.72 -13.43
CA ILE A 288 1.11 -7.57 -12.68
C ILE A 288 1.91 -7.35 -11.39
N LYS A 289 2.25 -8.42 -10.67
CA LYS A 289 3.09 -8.37 -9.47
C LYS A 289 4.45 -7.74 -9.77
N ASP A 290 5.11 -8.17 -10.85
CA ASP A 290 6.45 -7.68 -11.22
C ASP A 290 6.38 -6.23 -11.73
N PHE A 291 5.40 -5.90 -12.57
CA PHE A 291 5.13 -4.52 -13.02
C PHE A 291 4.92 -3.57 -11.85
N LEU A 292 4.10 -3.95 -10.88
CA LEU A 292 3.86 -3.15 -9.70
C LEU A 292 5.02 -3.22 -8.68
N GLY A 293 5.92 -4.18 -8.74
CA GLY A 293 7.00 -4.40 -7.78
C GLY A 293 6.45 -4.78 -6.39
N HIS A 294 5.49 -5.72 -6.37
CA HIS A 294 4.98 -6.29 -5.12
C HIS A 294 5.93 -7.38 -4.60
N SER A 295 6.27 -7.33 -3.31
CA SER A 295 7.13 -8.33 -2.68
C SER A 295 6.43 -9.68 -2.48
N SER A 296 5.09 -9.70 -2.38
CA SER A 296 4.27 -10.90 -2.25
C SER A 296 3.17 -10.91 -3.31
N ILE A 297 2.82 -12.10 -3.78
CA ILE A 297 1.70 -12.32 -4.68
C ILE A 297 0.35 -11.98 -4.00
N ASP A 298 0.26 -12.13 -2.68
CA ASP A 298 -0.93 -11.78 -1.91
C ASP A 298 -1.34 -10.32 -2.10
N SER A 299 -0.33 -9.43 -2.24
CA SER A 299 -0.57 -8.00 -2.52
C SER A 299 -1.18 -7.75 -3.91
N THR A 300 -1.10 -8.72 -4.82
CA THR A 300 -1.65 -8.65 -6.17
C THR A 300 -2.95 -9.44 -6.28
N ALA A 301 -3.13 -10.47 -5.45
CA ALA A 301 -4.36 -11.27 -5.38
C ALA A 301 -5.61 -10.45 -5.05
N VAL A 302 -5.44 -9.25 -4.47
CA VAL A 302 -6.55 -8.32 -4.21
C VAL A 302 -7.32 -7.94 -5.47
N TYR A 303 -6.68 -7.94 -6.65
CA TYR A 303 -7.35 -7.66 -7.93
C TYR A 303 -8.31 -8.79 -8.32
N ALA A 304 -7.90 -10.03 -8.13
CA ALA A 304 -8.77 -11.20 -8.37
C ALA A 304 -9.98 -11.25 -7.42
N HIS A 305 -9.79 -10.80 -6.16
CA HIS A 305 -10.90 -10.74 -5.21
C HIS A 305 -11.84 -9.55 -5.44
N ALA A 306 -11.36 -8.49 -6.10
CA ALA A 306 -12.16 -7.30 -6.36
C ALA A 306 -12.99 -7.40 -7.64
N ASP A 307 -12.71 -8.37 -8.52
CA ASP A 307 -13.42 -8.57 -9.78
C ASP A 307 -14.53 -9.63 -9.63
N ASN A 308 -15.65 -9.19 -9.05
CA ASN A 308 -16.83 -10.06 -8.91
C ASN A 308 -17.49 -10.39 -10.27
N ASP A 309 -17.30 -9.54 -11.28
CA ASP A 309 -17.90 -9.74 -12.60
C ASP A 309 -17.17 -10.87 -13.34
N ALA A 310 -15.85 -10.89 -13.32
CA ALA A 310 -15.06 -12.00 -13.88
C ALA A 310 -15.36 -13.32 -13.16
N MET A 311 -15.55 -13.29 -11.83
CA MET A 311 -15.94 -14.49 -11.08
C MET A 311 -17.33 -14.97 -11.47
N ALA A 312 -18.29 -14.04 -11.62
CA ALA A 312 -19.65 -14.39 -12.06
C ALA A 312 -19.66 -14.93 -13.48
N GLU A 313 -18.84 -14.40 -14.39
CA GLU A 313 -18.71 -14.88 -15.76
C GLU A 313 -18.04 -16.26 -15.83
N ALA A 314 -16.97 -16.47 -15.04
CA ALA A 314 -16.36 -17.80 -14.92
C ALA A 314 -17.33 -18.84 -14.37
N LEU A 315 -18.17 -18.48 -13.39
CA LEU A 315 -19.22 -19.37 -12.90
C LEU A 315 -20.28 -19.67 -13.97
N ARG A 316 -20.69 -18.67 -14.76
CA ARG A 316 -21.63 -18.86 -15.87
C ARG A 316 -21.06 -19.75 -16.96
N SER A 317 -19.77 -19.64 -17.28
CA SER A 317 -19.14 -20.53 -18.29
C SER A 317 -19.10 -21.99 -17.81
N VAL A 318 -18.85 -22.21 -16.51
CA VAL A 318 -18.94 -23.57 -15.93
C VAL A 318 -20.36 -24.11 -15.95
N ASP A 319 -21.36 -23.26 -15.69
CA ASP A 319 -22.76 -23.64 -15.72
C ASP A 319 -23.26 -23.85 -17.16
N GLN A 320 -22.74 -23.15 -18.18
CA GLN A 320 -23.12 -23.35 -19.59
C GLN A 320 -22.65 -24.72 -20.13
N GLU A 321 -21.52 -25.24 -19.66
CA GLU A 321 -21.10 -26.61 -19.97
C GLU A 321 -21.99 -27.67 -19.33
N ALA A 322 -22.81 -27.28 -18.34
CA ALA A 322 -23.72 -28.17 -17.61
C ALA A 322 -25.21 -28.03 -18.03
N LEU A 323 -25.51 -27.12 -18.96
CA LEU A 323 -26.90 -26.93 -19.43
C LEU A 323 -27.32 -28.08 -20.41
N PRO A 324 -28.55 -28.60 -20.28
CA PRO A 324 -29.06 -29.61 -21.22
C PRO A 324 -29.20 -28.99 -22.61
N GLU A 325 -28.71 -29.72 -23.62
CA GLU A 325 -28.95 -29.37 -25.02
C GLU A 325 -30.45 -29.50 -25.35
N LYS A 326 -30.99 -28.45 -25.98
CA LYS A 326 -32.39 -28.41 -26.43
C LYS A 326 -32.44 -28.40 -27.96
N ASP A 327 -33.40 -29.11 -28.52
CA ASP A 327 -33.69 -29.05 -29.95
C ASP A 327 -34.38 -27.73 -30.34
N SER A 328 -34.59 -27.51 -31.64
CA SER A 328 -35.26 -26.33 -32.18
C SER A 328 -36.72 -26.16 -31.69
N ASN A 329 -37.28 -27.14 -31.03
CA ASN A 329 -38.63 -27.14 -30.45
C ASN A 329 -38.60 -26.96 -28.93
N GLY A 330 -37.42 -26.80 -28.33
CA GLY A 330 -37.23 -26.60 -26.89
C GLY A 330 -37.21 -27.89 -26.05
N ASN A 331 -37.21 -29.10 -26.68
CA ASN A 331 -37.11 -30.37 -25.97
C ASN A 331 -35.66 -30.67 -25.61
N VAL A 332 -35.45 -31.22 -24.41
CA VAL A 332 -34.11 -31.60 -23.93
C VAL A 332 -33.64 -32.83 -24.70
N VAL A 333 -32.59 -32.67 -25.51
CA VAL A 333 -32.01 -33.75 -26.35
C VAL A 333 -30.89 -34.47 -25.60
N SER A 334 -30.13 -33.76 -24.80
CA SER A 334 -29.13 -34.38 -23.92
C SER A 334 -29.05 -33.63 -22.59
N VAL A 335 -28.84 -34.37 -21.52
CA VAL A 335 -28.50 -33.81 -20.23
C VAL A 335 -27.03 -34.15 -19.98
N PRO A 336 -26.13 -33.15 -19.81
CA PRO A 336 -24.74 -33.47 -19.48
C PRO A 336 -24.72 -34.35 -18.22
N GLU A 337 -24.07 -35.51 -18.32
CA GLU A 337 -23.87 -36.32 -17.12
C GLU A 337 -23.07 -35.49 -16.12
N LYS A 338 -23.55 -35.46 -14.86
CA LYS A 338 -22.78 -34.81 -13.81
C LYS A 338 -21.35 -35.35 -13.82
N LYS A 339 -20.38 -34.52 -13.99
CA LYS A 339 -18.93 -34.80 -14.14
C LYS A 339 -18.39 -35.88 -13.18
N TRP A 340 -19.10 -36.08 -12.09
CA TRP A 340 -18.72 -36.97 -10.99
C TRP A 340 -19.66 -38.17 -10.80
N LYS A 341 -20.70 -38.32 -11.65
CA LYS A 341 -21.61 -39.43 -11.56
C LYS A 341 -20.86 -40.73 -11.93
N GLY A 342 -20.88 -41.70 -11.04
CA GLY A 342 -20.18 -42.98 -11.21
C GLY A 342 -18.66 -42.94 -10.92
N LYS A 343 -18.15 -41.85 -10.34
CA LYS A 343 -16.74 -41.68 -9.97
C LYS A 343 -16.54 -41.59 -8.43
N GLU A 344 -17.33 -42.33 -7.68
CA GLU A 344 -17.30 -42.32 -6.22
C GLU A 344 -15.92 -42.72 -5.68
N ASP A 345 -15.31 -43.77 -6.21
CA ASP A 345 -14.00 -44.26 -5.81
C ASP A 345 -12.92 -43.18 -6.07
N TYR A 346 -13.00 -42.46 -7.19
CA TYR A 346 -12.09 -41.35 -7.48
C TYR A 346 -12.27 -40.21 -6.48
N LEU A 347 -13.50 -39.85 -6.13
CA LEU A 347 -13.76 -38.78 -5.15
C LEU A 347 -13.34 -39.18 -3.75
N LEU A 348 -13.54 -40.44 -3.35
CA LEU A 348 -13.10 -40.96 -2.06
C LEU A 348 -11.55 -40.87 -1.96
N HIS A 349 -10.85 -41.30 -3.01
CA HIS A 349 -9.39 -41.23 -3.05
C HIS A 349 -8.89 -39.79 -3.08
N PHE A 350 -9.51 -38.90 -3.87
CA PHE A 350 -9.19 -37.47 -3.93
C PHE A 350 -9.41 -36.77 -2.60
N CYS A 351 -10.43 -37.13 -1.86
CA CYS A 351 -10.70 -36.59 -0.51
C CYS A 351 -9.90 -37.26 0.61
N GLY A 352 -9.09 -38.27 0.30
CA GLY A 352 -8.31 -39.00 1.31
C GLY A 352 -9.18 -39.82 2.27
N LEU A 353 -10.35 -40.26 1.82
CA LEU A 353 -11.30 -41.04 2.64
C LEU A 353 -11.13 -42.56 2.45
N VAL A 354 -10.30 -42.98 1.50
CA VAL A 354 -9.89 -44.38 1.26
C VAL A 354 -8.42 -44.43 0.88
#